data_aa42b599878a1fc318b4dd56451c92db
#
_entry.id   aa42b599878a1fc318b4dd56451c92db
#
_cell.length_a   1.000
_cell.length_b   1.000
_cell.length_c   1.000
_cell.angle_alpha   90.00
_cell.angle_beta   90.00
_cell.angle_gamma   90.00
#
_symmetry.space_group_name_H-M   'P 1'
#
loop_
_entity.id
_entity.type
_entity.pdbx_description
1 polymer ?
#
loop_
_entity_poly.entity_id
_entity_poly.type
_entity_poly.pdbx_seq_one_letter_code
_entity_poly.pdbx_strand_id
1 'polypeptide(L)'
;PDRLRRLFDVAVGSLLLVVLLPLFLPVALAIRLESKGSIFFKQLRTGLYNQEFEIIKFRSMYEDAESNGAQWACKNDKRVTRVGQFMRKTRIDELPQLFNVLRGDMSLIGPRPEREVFIKDLESVVPFYRFRHLVKPGITGLAQVMYR
;
A
#
# COMPACT_ATOMS: atom_id res chain seq x y z
N PRO A 1 0.91 16.97 -19.08
CA PRO A 1 -0.02 16.05 -18.39
C PRO A 1 0.50 15.71 -16.98
N ASP A 2 1.79 15.42 -16.82
CA ASP A 2 2.36 14.96 -15.54
C ASP A 2 2.38 16.03 -14.45
N ARG A 3 2.57 17.31 -14.81
CA ARG A 3 2.57 18.42 -13.83
C ARG A 3 1.18 18.65 -13.24
N LEU A 4 0.13 18.62 -14.06
CA LEU A 4 -1.25 18.79 -13.59
C LEU A 4 -1.67 17.63 -12.69
N ARG A 5 -1.34 16.40 -13.08
CA ARG A 5 -1.55 15.22 -12.26
C ARG A 5 -0.81 15.31 -10.93
N ARG A 6 0.45 15.75 -10.95
CA ARG A 6 1.23 15.95 -9.73
C ARG A 6 0.63 17.00 -8.80
N LEU A 7 0.17 18.12 -9.37
CA LEU A 7 -0.51 19.17 -8.61
C LEU A 7 -1.79 18.64 -7.95
N PHE A 8 -2.59 17.87 -8.68
CA PHE A 8 -3.79 17.20 -8.16
C PHE A 8 -3.43 16.22 -7.03
N ASP A 9 -2.44 15.35 -7.24
CA ASP A 9 -1.98 14.38 -6.24
C ASP A 9 -1.53 15.07 -4.94
N VAL A 10 -0.78 16.17 -5.05
CA VAL A 10 -0.30 16.92 -3.88
C VAL A 10 -1.45 17.64 -3.19
N ALA A 11 -2.31 18.35 -3.93
CA ALA A 11 -3.42 19.11 -3.34
C ALA A 11 -4.42 18.19 -2.62
N VAL A 12 -4.90 17.15 -3.33
CA VAL A 12 -5.88 16.21 -2.76
C VAL A 12 -5.23 15.33 -1.69
N GLY A 13 -4.00 14.86 -1.91
CA GLY A 13 -3.27 14.04 -0.93
C GLY A 13 -3.00 14.80 0.37
N SER A 14 -2.63 16.08 0.30
CA SER A 14 -2.46 16.93 1.49
C SER A 14 -3.78 17.17 2.23
N LEU A 15 -4.84 17.49 1.50
CA LEU A 15 -6.17 17.66 2.09
C LEU A 15 -6.63 16.39 2.82
N LEU A 16 -6.54 15.24 2.15
CA LEU A 16 -6.90 13.95 2.74
C LEU A 16 -6.05 13.63 3.97
N LEU A 17 -4.74 13.89 3.91
CA LEU A 17 -3.86 13.64 5.04
C LEU A 17 -4.26 14.49 6.26
N VAL A 18 -4.53 15.79 6.08
CA VAL A 18 -4.95 16.70 7.16
C VAL A 18 -6.28 16.24 7.77
N VAL A 19 -7.27 15.90 6.94
CA VAL A 19 -8.60 15.45 7.39
C VAL A 19 -8.52 14.11 8.13
N LEU A 20 -7.67 13.19 7.66
CA LEU A 20 -7.56 11.84 8.21
C LEU A 20 -6.51 11.71 9.32
N LEU A 21 -5.67 12.72 9.52
CA LEU A 21 -4.62 12.70 10.55
C LEU A 21 -5.15 12.38 11.97
N PRO A 22 -6.29 12.92 12.41
CA PRO A 22 -6.87 12.57 13.73
C PRO A 22 -7.14 11.07 13.90
N LEU A 23 -7.39 10.33 12.81
CA LEU A 23 -7.63 8.90 12.84
C LEU A 23 -6.34 8.09 13.09
N PHE A 24 -5.16 8.66 12.80
CA PHE A 24 -3.89 7.94 12.96
C PHE A 24 -3.61 7.57 14.42
N LEU A 25 -3.93 8.47 15.35
CA LEU A 25 -3.68 8.24 16.78
C LEU A 25 -4.49 7.05 17.34
N PRO A 26 -5.83 7.00 17.22
CA PRO A 26 -6.60 5.86 17.70
C PRO A 26 -6.23 4.55 16.99
N VAL A 27 -5.94 4.59 15.68
CA VAL A 27 -5.47 3.40 14.94
C VAL A 27 -4.11 2.92 15.47
N ALA A 28 -3.15 3.84 15.67
CA ALA A 28 -1.84 3.52 16.22
C ALA A 28 -1.95 2.88 17.62
N LEU A 29 -2.82 3.44 18.45
CA LEU A 29 -3.08 2.92 19.81
C LEU A 29 -3.70 1.51 19.73
N ALA A 30 -4.69 1.29 18.89
CA ALA A 30 -5.32 -0.02 18.71
C ALA A 30 -4.31 -1.09 18.25
N ILE A 31 -3.44 -0.78 17.28
CA ILE A 31 -2.37 -1.67 16.83
C ILE A 31 -1.43 -2.02 17.99
N ARG A 32 -1.03 -1.01 18.77
CA ARG A 32 -0.06 -1.18 19.85
C ARG A 32 -0.60 -2.00 21.03
N LEU A 33 -1.91 -1.85 21.31
CA LEU A 33 -2.59 -2.60 22.37
C LEU A 33 -2.80 -4.07 21.98
N GLU A 34 -3.04 -4.36 20.70
CA GLU A 34 -3.28 -5.73 20.25
C GLU A 34 -1.99 -6.55 20.07
N SER A 35 -0.93 -5.93 19.57
CA SER A 35 0.33 -6.64 19.26
C SER A 35 1.56 -5.77 19.48
N LYS A 36 2.63 -6.38 20.00
CA LYS A 36 3.95 -5.72 20.14
C LYS A 36 4.55 -5.43 18.78
N GLY A 37 5.47 -4.45 18.71
CA GLY A 37 6.23 -4.11 17.51
C GLY A 37 5.86 -2.76 16.90
N SER A 38 6.30 -2.46 15.68
CA SER A 38 6.10 -1.17 15.00
C SER A 38 4.63 -0.93 14.64
N ILE A 39 4.18 0.33 14.70
CA ILE A 39 2.84 0.76 14.25
C ILE A 39 2.76 0.74 12.72
N PHE A 40 3.85 1.15 12.06
CA PHE A 40 3.94 1.18 10.61
C PHE A 40 4.68 -0.06 10.10
N PHE A 41 4.18 -0.57 9.00
CA PHE A 41 4.82 -1.59 8.18
C PHE A 41 5.37 -0.94 6.93
N LYS A 42 6.61 -1.27 6.60
CA LYS A 42 7.33 -0.78 5.44
C LYS A 42 7.79 -1.95 4.59
N GLN A 43 7.65 -1.85 3.29
CA GLN A 43 8.00 -2.92 2.36
C GLN A 43 8.42 -2.36 1.01
N LEU A 44 9.49 -2.92 0.43
CA LEU A 44 9.91 -2.58 -0.92
C LEU A 44 8.88 -3.04 -1.95
N ARG A 45 8.57 -2.15 -2.88
CA ARG A 45 7.66 -2.35 -4.01
C ARG A 45 8.26 -1.77 -5.27
N THR A 46 7.89 -2.35 -6.40
CA THR A 46 8.28 -1.85 -7.71
C THR A 46 7.36 -0.72 -8.14
N GLY A 47 7.95 0.41 -8.49
CA GLY A 47 7.29 1.64 -8.89
C GLY A 47 7.57 2.04 -10.34
N LEU A 48 7.56 3.36 -10.58
CA LEU A 48 7.80 3.96 -11.89
C LEU A 48 9.17 3.50 -12.48
N TYR A 49 9.17 3.11 -13.75
CA TYR A 49 10.36 2.63 -14.48
C TYR A 49 11.12 1.50 -13.77
N ASN A 50 10.39 0.63 -13.08
CA ASN A 50 10.93 -0.46 -12.27
C ASN A 50 11.84 -0.04 -11.10
N GLN A 51 11.81 1.23 -10.70
CA GLN A 51 12.52 1.69 -9.51
C GLN A 51 11.79 1.21 -8.25
N GLU A 52 12.55 0.67 -7.31
CA GLU A 52 11.99 0.26 -6.04
C GLU A 52 11.78 1.47 -5.12
N PHE A 53 10.68 1.42 -4.35
CA PHE A 53 10.39 2.38 -3.31
C PHE A 53 9.80 1.69 -2.08
N GLU A 54 9.89 2.32 -0.94
CA GLU A 54 9.35 1.80 0.32
C GLU A 54 7.90 2.27 0.51
N ILE A 55 6.94 1.34 0.35
CA ILE A 55 5.54 1.61 0.67
C ILE A 55 5.33 1.64 2.19
N ILE A 56 4.52 2.58 2.68
CA ILE A 56 4.22 2.75 4.11
C ILE A 56 2.74 2.40 4.35
N LYS A 57 2.49 1.50 5.32
CA LYS A 57 1.13 1.11 5.74
C LYS A 57 1.05 1.05 7.26
N PHE A 58 -0.17 1.05 7.80
CA PHE A 58 -0.35 0.56 9.17
C PHE A 58 -0.12 -0.95 9.21
N ARG A 59 0.53 -1.42 10.27
CA ARG A 59 0.75 -2.85 10.46
C ARG A 59 -0.57 -3.54 10.76
N SER A 60 -0.98 -4.45 9.88
CA SER A 60 -2.20 -5.24 9.97
C SER A 60 -1.96 -6.72 10.28
N MET A 61 -0.68 -7.13 10.38
CA MET A 61 -0.26 -8.50 10.69
C MET A 61 0.64 -8.51 11.92
N TYR A 62 0.79 -9.70 12.53
CA TYR A 62 1.79 -9.94 13.56
C TYR A 62 3.21 -9.73 13.02
N GLU A 63 4.17 -9.47 13.91
CA GLU A 63 5.53 -9.07 13.52
C GLU A 63 6.28 -10.19 12.80
N ASP A 64 6.00 -11.44 13.13
CA ASP A 64 6.58 -12.64 12.56
C ASP A 64 5.84 -13.18 11.32
N ALA A 65 4.89 -12.41 10.78
CA ALA A 65 4.01 -12.85 9.68
C ALA A 65 4.75 -13.27 8.39
N GLU A 66 5.95 -12.78 8.16
CA GLU A 66 6.79 -13.09 7.00
C GLU A 66 8.05 -13.90 7.35
N SER A 67 8.12 -14.52 8.53
CA SER A 67 9.26 -15.35 8.94
C SER A 67 9.58 -16.49 7.96
N ASN A 68 8.58 -16.98 7.25
CA ASN A 68 8.70 -18.03 6.22
C ASN A 68 8.80 -17.45 4.78
N GLY A 69 9.18 -16.17 4.64
CA GLY A 69 9.35 -15.52 3.35
C GLY A 69 8.07 -14.87 2.81
N ALA A 70 8.17 -14.38 1.56
CA ALA A 70 7.09 -13.68 0.87
C ALA A 70 5.95 -14.63 0.50
N GLN A 71 4.74 -14.32 0.94
CA GLN A 71 3.56 -15.12 0.67
C GLN A 71 2.41 -14.24 0.20
N TRP A 72 1.59 -14.75 -0.74
CA TRP A 72 0.34 -14.11 -1.10
C TRP A 72 -0.62 -14.07 0.10
N ALA A 73 -1.36 -12.98 0.23
CA ALA A 73 -2.44 -12.91 1.20
C ALA A 73 -3.57 -13.89 0.81
N CYS A 74 -4.05 -14.68 1.74
CA CYS A 74 -5.17 -15.60 1.53
C CYS A 74 -6.41 -15.16 2.32
N LYS A 75 -7.56 -15.72 1.94
CA LYS A 75 -8.80 -15.48 2.67
C LYS A 75 -8.68 -16.10 4.07
N ASN A 76 -9.03 -15.32 5.10
CA ASN A 76 -8.88 -15.72 6.52
C ASN A 76 -7.43 -15.99 6.96
N ASP A 77 -6.50 -15.21 6.49
CA ASP A 77 -5.09 -15.30 6.81
C ASP A 77 -4.85 -15.13 8.33
N LYS A 78 -4.39 -16.19 9.00
CA LYS A 78 -4.16 -16.22 10.45
C LYS A 78 -3.07 -15.25 10.92
N ARG A 79 -2.25 -14.76 10.01
CA ARG A 79 -1.20 -13.75 10.29
C ARG A 79 -1.79 -12.35 10.54
N VAL A 80 -3.06 -12.13 10.18
CA VAL A 80 -3.72 -10.83 10.31
C VAL A 80 -4.32 -10.71 11.70
N THR A 81 -4.02 -9.60 12.40
CA THR A 81 -4.61 -9.29 13.71
C THR A 81 -6.09 -8.94 13.60
N ARG A 82 -6.85 -8.90 14.69
CA ARG A 82 -8.28 -8.51 14.66
C ARG A 82 -8.46 -7.06 14.22
N VAL A 83 -7.65 -6.16 14.77
CA VAL A 83 -7.59 -4.75 14.32
C VAL A 83 -7.18 -4.69 12.87
N GLY A 84 -6.20 -5.51 12.46
CA GLY A 84 -5.74 -5.64 11.08
C GLY A 84 -6.85 -6.07 10.12
N GLN A 85 -7.71 -7.01 10.51
CA GLN A 85 -8.87 -7.44 9.71
C GLN A 85 -9.84 -6.27 9.46
N PHE A 86 -10.16 -5.51 10.51
CA PHE A 86 -10.99 -4.32 10.39
C PHE A 86 -10.36 -3.27 9.48
N MET A 87 -9.06 -2.97 9.69
CA MET A 87 -8.34 -1.99 8.87
C MET A 87 -8.30 -2.38 7.39
N ARG A 88 -8.04 -3.66 7.07
CA ARG A 88 -8.03 -4.17 5.68
C ARG A 88 -9.41 -4.08 5.04
N LYS A 89 -10.47 -4.42 5.78
CA LYS A 89 -11.86 -4.31 5.30
C LYS A 89 -12.24 -2.87 4.96
N THR A 90 -11.76 -1.91 5.74
CA THR A 90 -12.04 -0.46 5.58
C THR A 90 -10.98 0.29 4.80
N ARG A 91 -9.89 -0.37 4.38
CA ARG A 91 -8.72 0.22 3.71
C ARG A 91 -7.97 1.27 4.55
N ILE A 92 -8.24 1.35 5.85
CA ILE A 92 -7.54 2.26 6.78
C ILE A 92 -6.04 1.95 6.85
N ASP A 93 -5.66 0.67 6.72
CA ASP A 93 -4.26 0.26 6.71
C ASP A 93 -3.44 0.91 5.58
N GLU A 94 -4.07 1.35 4.51
CA GLU A 94 -3.39 1.97 3.36
C GLU A 94 -3.28 3.51 3.45
N LEU A 95 -3.90 4.16 4.45
CA LEU A 95 -3.84 5.62 4.61
C LEU A 95 -2.43 6.21 4.71
N PRO A 96 -1.44 5.57 5.36
CA PRO A 96 -0.08 6.09 5.38
C PRO A 96 0.59 6.18 4.00
N GLN A 97 0.06 5.51 2.96
CA GLN A 97 0.55 5.67 1.59
C GLN A 97 0.37 7.09 1.05
N LEU A 98 -0.48 7.93 1.67
CA LEU A 98 -0.55 9.35 1.35
C LEU A 98 0.81 10.05 1.49
N PHE A 99 1.66 9.61 2.42
CA PHE A 99 3.04 10.09 2.51
C PHE A 99 3.87 9.71 1.26
N ASN A 100 3.66 8.51 0.69
CA ASN A 100 4.31 8.12 -0.56
C ASN A 100 3.81 8.96 -1.74
N VAL A 101 2.52 9.33 -1.76
CA VAL A 101 1.97 10.24 -2.79
C VAL A 101 2.60 11.62 -2.66
N LEU A 102 2.68 12.18 -1.46
CA LEU A 102 3.28 13.50 -1.24
C LEU A 102 4.77 13.52 -1.55
N ARG A 103 5.50 12.43 -1.24
CA ARG A 103 6.91 12.27 -1.61
C ARG A 103 7.09 12.17 -3.13
N GLY A 104 6.13 11.60 -3.84
CA GLY A 104 6.15 11.43 -5.29
C GLY A 104 6.47 10.03 -5.77
N ASP A 105 6.60 9.07 -4.85
CA ASP A 105 6.80 7.65 -5.17
C ASP A 105 5.53 7.06 -5.82
N MET A 106 4.36 7.55 -5.39
CA MET A 106 3.04 7.10 -5.83
C MET A 106 2.17 8.25 -6.35
N SER A 107 1.06 7.89 -6.96
CA SER A 107 -0.07 8.76 -7.29
C SER A 107 -1.31 8.30 -6.51
N LEU A 108 -2.34 9.12 -6.43
CA LEU A 108 -3.64 8.69 -5.89
C LEU A 108 -4.25 7.58 -6.75
N ILE A 109 -4.14 7.71 -8.08
CA ILE A 109 -4.71 6.76 -9.05
C ILE A 109 -3.59 6.14 -9.88
N GLY A 110 -3.53 4.81 -9.92
CA GLY A 110 -2.53 4.07 -10.69
C GLY A 110 -2.61 2.56 -10.46
N PRO A 111 -1.79 1.77 -11.16
CA PRO A 111 -1.70 0.34 -10.90
C PRO A 111 -1.19 0.07 -9.49
N ARG A 112 -1.70 -0.98 -8.84
CA ARG A 112 -1.26 -1.39 -7.50
C ARG A 112 0.22 -1.79 -7.53
N PRO A 113 1.08 -1.25 -6.65
CA PRO A 113 2.49 -1.64 -6.62
C PRO A 113 2.65 -3.06 -6.07
N GLU A 114 3.40 -3.89 -6.79
CA GLU A 114 3.67 -5.28 -6.41
C GLU A 114 5.13 -5.47 -5.98
N ARG A 115 5.42 -6.59 -5.31
CA ARG A 115 6.79 -6.99 -4.94
C ARG A 115 7.49 -7.58 -6.16
N GLU A 116 8.78 -7.28 -6.30
CA GLU A 116 9.58 -7.80 -7.42
C GLU A 116 9.55 -9.33 -7.53
N VAL A 117 9.49 -10.04 -6.39
CA VAL A 117 9.35 -11.50 -6.36
C VAL A 117 8.10 -11.95 -7.11
N PHE A 118 6.97 -11.30 -6.85
CA PHE A 118 5.71 -11.66 -7.52
C PHE A 118 5.62 -11.17 -8.96
N ILE A 119 6.31 -10.06 -9.29
CA ILE A 119 6.38 -9.56 -10.67
C ILE A 119 7.07 -10.58 -11.58
N LYS A 120 8.15 -11.20 -11.11
CA LYS A 120 8.85 -12.24 -11.87
C LYS A 120 7.95 -13.43 -12.20
N ASP A 121 7.14 -13.86 -11.23
CA ASP A 121 6.19 -14.96 -11.45
C ASP A 121 5.10 -14.53 -12.45
N LEU A 122 4.56 -13.31 -12.30
CA LEU A 122 3.51 -12.79 -13.17
C LEU A 122 3.97 -12.53 -14.60
N GLU A 123 5.22 -12.14 -14.82
CA GLU A 123 5.81 -11.98 -16.15
C GLU A 123 5.85 -13.30 -16.95
N SER A 124 5.98 -14.42 -16.26
CA SER A 124 5.98 -15.74 -16.91
C SER A 124 4.63 -16.13 -17.52
N VAL A 125 3.52 -15.57 -17.01
CA VAL A 125 2.15 -15.91 -17.40
C VAL A 125 1.39 -14.75 -18.06
N VAL A 126 1.81 -13.52 -17.84
CA VAL A 126 1.15 -12.32 -18.38
C VAL A 126 2.12 -11.55 -19.28
N PRO A 127 1.94 -11.61 -20.61
CA PRO A 127 2.78 -10.85 -21.53
C PRO A 127 2.79 -9.36 -21.21
N PHE A 128 3.97 -8.74 -21.30
CA PHE A 128 4.15 -7.30 -21.08
C PHE A 128 3.73 -6.79 -19.71
N TYR A 129 3.71 -7.63 -18.68
CA TYR A 129 3.26 -7.25 -17.33
C TYR A 129 3.97 -6.00 -16.80
N ARG A 130 5.26 -5.80 -17.11
CA ARG A 130 6.05 -4.61 -16.68
C ARG A 130 5.63 -3.28 -17.33
N PHE A 131 4.83 -3.28 -18.39
CA PHE A 131 4.33 -2.03 -18.96
C PHE A 131 3.49 -1.21 -17.98
N ARG A 132 2.94 -1.86 -16.96
CA ARG A 132 2.28 -1.17 -15.85
C ARG A 132 3.19 -0.21 -15.08
N HIS A 133 4.51 -0.39 -15.14
CA HIS A 133 5.50 0.45 -14.47
C HIS A 133 5.93 1.67 -15.31
N LEU A 134 5.35 1.89 -16.49
CA LEU A 134 5.53 3.13 -17.25
C LEU A 134 4.77 4.31 -16.65
N VAL A 135 3.93 4.05 -15.65
CA VAL A 135 3.20 5.06 -14.88
C VAL A 135 3.43 4.85 -13.37
N LYS A 136 3.26 5.92 -12.59
CA LYS A 136 3.36 5.81 -11.14
C LYS A 136 2.30 4.85 -10.59
N PRO A 137 2.66 4.00 -9.62
CA PRO A 137 1.70 3.18 -8.90
C PRO A 137 0.71 4.06 -8.12
N GLY A 138 -0.50 3.53 -7.88
CA GLY A 138 -1.57 4.25 -7.19
C GLY A 138 -2.00 3.61 -5.88
N ILE A 139 -2.56 4.43 -4.98
CA ILE A 139 -3.30 3.94 -3.81
C ILE A 139 -4.56 3.21 -4.28
N THR A 140 -5.25 3.77 -5.28
CA THR A 140 -6.40 3.15 -5.94
C THR A 140 -6.19 3.05 -7.43
N GLY A 141 -6.97 2.21 -8.09
CA GLY A 141 -6.90 2.03 -9.53
C GLY A 141 -8.04 1.14 -10.03
N LEU A 142 -8.20 1.06 -11.35
CA LEU A 142 -9.31 0.35 -11.98
C LEU A 142 -9.46 -1.08 -11.46
N ALA A 143 -8.36 -1.85 -11.42
CA ALA A 143 -8.40 -3.23 -10.94
C ALA A 143 -8.85 -3.35 -9.48
N GLN A 144 -8.45 -2.43 -8.61
CA GLN A 144 -8.85 -2.43 -7.19
C GLN A 144 -10.32 -2.05 -6.97
N VAL A 145 -10.93 -1.36 -7.92
CA VAL A 145 -12.35 -0.97 -7.89
C VAL A 145 -13.22 -2.06 -8.50
N MET A 146 -12.81 -2.65 -9.62
CA MET A 146 -13.60 -3.63 -10.37
C MET A 146 -13.53 -5.05 -9.79
N TYR A 147 -12.40 -5.43 -9.20
CA TYR A 147 -12.16 -6.79 -8.67
C TYR A 147 -11.94 -6.72 -7.15
N ARG A 148 -13.04 -6.64 -6.42
CA ARG A 148 -13.06 -6.68 -4.94
C ARG A 148 -13.25 -8.09 -4.42
#